data_46a32de051be2bb2a4b334fd27da5ddf
#
_entry.id   46a32de051be2bb2a4b334fd27da5ddf
#
_cell.length_a   1.000
_cell.length_b   1.000
_cell.length_c   1.000
_cell.angle_alpha   90.00
_cell.angle_beta   90.00
_cell.angle_gamma   90.00
#
_symmetry.space_group_name_H-M   'P 1'
#
loop_
_entity.id
_entity.type
_entity.pdbx_description
1 polymer ?
#
loop_
_entity_poly.entity_id
_entity_poly.type
_entity_poly.pdbx_seq_one_letter_code
_entity_poly.pdbx_strand_id
1 'polypeptide(L)'
;MKTNKNLQHVKIDLERDSAYILERHCLINYACDCPWARKIPYEKYRANWFSNDGQQNGFLSAITESMKDPRTIADILKDELGETIGYLWVPFHGDDPDFVWADVQEIYVEEAYRGMGLASYLMGYAEEWAKKHGAKVIRSGTGCENISSQKLHQKMGYCQYRFEYEKVLK
;
A
#
# COMPACT_ATOMS: atom_id res chain seq x y z
N MET A 1 19.18 -15.65 7.18
CA MET A 1 18.51 -14.49 6.59
C MET A 1 18.95 -14.42 5.14
N LYS A 2 18.07 -14.71 4.17
CA LYS A 2 18.33 -14.41 2.75
C LYS A 2 18.36 -12.90 2.62
N THR A 3 19.52 -12.37 2.27
CA THR A 3 19.79 -10.94 2.19
C THR A 3 19.02 -10.33 1.01
N ASN A 4 18.35 -9.19 1.23
CA ASN A 4 17.67 -8.33 0.25
C ASN A 4 18.63 -7.77 -0.85
N LYS A 5 19.60 -8.53 -1.32
CA LYS A 5 20.76 -7.99 -2.03
C LYS A 5 20.49 -7.59 -3.48
N ASN A 6 19.37 -7.98 -4.10
CA ASN A 6 19.10 -7.64 -5.50
C ASN A 6 17.61 -7.35 -5.76
N LEU A 7 16.96 -6.61 -4.86
CA LEU A 7 15.59 -6.15 -5.09
C LEU A 7 15.60 -4.98 -6.07
N GLN A 8 14.70 -5.00 -7.03
CA GLN A 8 14.53 -3.95 -8.01
C GLN A 8 13.20 -3.21 -7.78
N HIS A 9 13.31 -1.89 -7.69
CA HIS A 9 12.17 -0.99 -7.70
C HIS A 9 11.90 -0.56 -9.14
N VAL A 10 10.79 -0.98 -9.70
CA VAL A 10 10.39 -0.65 -11.08
C VAL A 10 9.17 0.25 -11.02
N LYS A 11 9.27 1.44 -11.60
CA LYS A 11 8.12 2.36 -11.65
C LYS A 11 6.88 1.67 -12.20
N ILE A 12 5.73 1.90 -11.56
CA ILE A 12 4.44 1.43 -12.05
C ILE A 12 4.18 2.01 -13.43
N ASP A 13 3.83 1.13 -14.35
CA ASP A 13 3.28 1.43 -15.66
C ASP A 13 1.86 0.86 -15.70
N LEU A 14 0.86 1.72 -15.75
CA LEU A 14 -0.53 1.28 -15.65
C LEU A 14 -1.01 0.47 -16.86
N GLU A 15 -0.40 0.62 -18.04
CA GLU A 15 -0.70 -0.25 -19.17
C GLU A 15 -0.27 -1.70 -18.88
N ARG A 16 0.87 -1.86 -18.22
CA ARG A 16 1.44 -3.17 -17.87
C ARG A 16 0.89 -3.72 -16.55
N ASP A 17 0.76 -2.86 -15.53
CA ASP A 17 0.65 -3.29 -14.13
C ASP A 17 -0.76 -3.15 -13.55
N SER A 18 -1.71 -2.48 -14.25
CA SER A 18 -3.05 -2.19 -13.70
C SER A 18 -3.79 -3.45 -13.22
N ALA A 19 -3.78 -4.52 -14.01
CA ALA A 19 -4.46 -5.76 -13.63
C ALA A 19 -3.90 -6.35 -12.32
N TYR A 20 -2.57 -6.34 -12.16
CA TYR A 20 -1.92 -6.80 -10.95
C TYR A 20 -2.28 -5.92 -9.75
N ILE A 21 -2.17 -4.61 -9.89
CA ILE A 21 -2.41 -3.65 -8.80
C ILE A 21 -3.88 -3.70 -8.35
N LEU A 22 -4.83 -3.70 -9.29
CA LEU A 22 -6.26 -3.78 -8.98
C LEU A 22 -6.62 -5.05 -8.21
N GLU A 23 -6.06 -6.18 -8.59
CA GLU A 23 -6.27 -7.45 -7.88
C GLU A 23 -5.76 -7.38 -6.44
N ARG A 24 -4.58 -6.77 -6.22
CA ARG A 24 -3.99 -6.62 -4.88
C ARG A 24 -4.72 -5.58 -4.04
N HIS A 25 -5.16 -4.49 -4.65
CA HIS A 25 -5.99 -3.47 -4.00
C HIS A 25 -7.33 -4.06 -3.51
N CYS A 26 -8.01 -4.83 -4.36
CA CYS A 26 -9.24 -5.53 -3.97
C CYS A 26 -9.01 -6.46 -2.76
N LEU A 27 -7.89 -7.18 -2.75
CA LEU A 27 -7.53 -8.08 -1.64
C LEU A 27 -7.22 -7.30 -0.35
N ILE A 28 -6.51 -6.19 -0.45
CA ILE A 28 -6.19 -5.30 0.69
C ILE A 28 -7.49 -4.76 1.28
N ASN A 29 -8.40 -4.22 0.46
CA ASN A 29 -9.68 -3.70 0.92
C ASN A 29 -10.52 -4.76 1.63
N TYR A 30 -10.62 -5.96 1.06
CA TYR A 30 -11.32 -7.06 1.70
C TYR A 30 -10.72 -7.42 3.06
N ALA A 31 -9.40 -7.43 3.17
CA ALA A 31 -8.72 -7.83 4.39
C ALA A 31 -8.66 -6.73 5.47
N CYS A 32 -8.66 -5.45 5.07
CA CYS A 32 -8.33 -4.35 5.98
C CYS A 32 -9.49 -3.38 6.21
N ASP A 33 -10.21 -2.99 5.15
CA ASP A 33 -11.12 -1.84 5.21
C ASP A 33 -12.59 -2.22 5.38
N CYS A 34 -12.92 -3.49 5.19
CA CYS A 34 -14.31 -3.94 5.24
C CYS A 34 -14.49 -5.13 6.19
N PRO A 35 -14.33 -4.97 7.51
CA PRO A 35 -14.51 -6.09 8.46
C PRO A 35 -15.88 -6.77 8.34
N TRP A 36 -16.94 -6.00 8.07
CA TRP A 36 -18.29 -6.51 7.82
C TRP A 36 -18.37 -7.35 6.54
N ALA A 37 -17.58 -7.03 5.52
CA ALA A 37 -17.59 -7.75 4.24
C ALA A 37 -16.93 -9.13 4.34
N ARG A 38 -16.11 -9.39 5.37
CA ARG A 38 -15.49 -10.71 5.61
C ARG A 38 -16.51 -11.82 5.96
N LYS A 39 -17.75 -11.47 6.24
CA LYS A 39 -18.86 -12.41 6.30
C LYS A 39 -19.31 -12.90 4.92
N ILE A 40 -18.85 -12.24 3.86
CA ILE A 40 -19.09 -12.58 2.46
C ILE A 40 -17.86 -13.33 1.95
N PRO A 41 -18.00 -14.48 1.25
CA PRO A 41 -16.85 -15.15 0.63
C PRO A 41 -16.07 -14.21 -0.29
N TYR A 42 -14.73 -14.31 -0.28
CA TYR A 42 -13.86 -13.42 -1.06
C TYR A 42 -14.25 -13.37 -2.55
N GLU A 43 -14.53 -14.51 -3.16
CA GLU A 43 -14.92 -14.58 -4.58
C GLU A 43 -16.17 -13.73 -4.90
N LYS A 44 -17.14 -13.71 -4.00
CA LYS A 44 -18.33 -12.87 -4.15
C LYS A 44 -17.99 -11.38 -3.95
N TYR A 45 -17.15 -11.06 -2.97
CA TYR A 45 -16.67 -9.69 -2.76
C TYR A 45 -15.91 -9.20 -3.98
N ARG A 46 -14.94 -9.99 -4.46
CA ARG A 46 -14.14 -9.71 -5.63
C ARG A 46 -14.98 -9.48 -6.88
N ALA A 47 -15.93 -10.37 -7.16
CA ALA A 47 -16.84 -10.23 -8.30
C ALA A 47 -17.65 -8.92 -8.24
N ASN A 48 -18.17 -8.56 -7.06
CA ASN A 48 -18.87 -7.30 -6.87
C ASN A 48 -17.93 -6.08 -7.05
N TRP A 49 -16.72 -6.15 -6.50
CA TRP A 49 -15.74 -5.07 -6.62
C TRP A 49 -15.35 -4.85 -8.08
N PHE A 50 -15.05 -5.92 -8.84
CA PHE A 50 -14.70 -5.84 -10.26
C PHE A 50 -15.89 -5.53 -11.19
N SER A 51 -17.12 -5.61 -10.72
CA SER A 51 -18.29 -5.13 -11.48
C SER A 51 -18.50 -3.61 -11.38
N ASN A 52 -17.70 -2.91 -10.56
CA ASN A 52 -17.80 -1.48 -10.34
C ASN A 52 -16.61 -0.73 -10.96
N ASP A 53 -16.72 -0.43 -12.25
CA ASP A 53 -15.67 0.29 -13.01
C ASP A 53 -15.32 1.65 -12.38
N GLY A 54 -16.27 2.31 -11.71
CA GLY A 54 -16.03 3.60 -11.07
C GLY A 54 -15.00 3.50 -9.94
N GLN A 55 -15.02 2.44 -9.15
CA GLN A 55 -14.04 2.22 -8.08
C GLN A 55 -12.64 1.94 -8.66
N GLN A 56 -12.57 1.07 -9.67
CA GLN A 56 -11.31 0.72 -10.33
C GLN A 56 -10.68 1.95 -10.98
N ASN A 57 -11.47 2.69 -11.77
CA ASN A 57 -11.01 3.90 -12.44
C ASN A 57 -10.60 4.99 -11.45
N GLY A 58 -11.33 5.15 -10.33
CA GLY A 58 -11.00 6.08 -9.26
C GLY A 58 -9.64 5.77 -8.64
N PHE A 59 -9.38 4.51 -8.35
CA PHE A 59 -8.11 4.07 -7.80
C PHE A 59 -6.93 4.27 -8.76
N LEU A 60 -7.06 3.84 -10.03
CA LEU A 60 -6.02 4.04 -11.04
C LEU A 60 -5.78 5.53 -11.33
N SER A 61 -6.83 6.34 -11.34
CA SER A 61 -6.72 7.79 -11.49
C SER A 61 -5.96 8.43 -10.33
N ALA A 62 -6.19 7.97 -9.09
CA ALA A 62 -5.47 8.47 -7.91
C ALA A 62 -3.97 8.17 -7.99
N ILE A 63 -3.59 6.98 -8.45
CA ILE A 63 -2.18 6.63 -8.71
C ILE A 63 -1.62 7.55 -9.78
N THR A 64 -2.30 7.67 -10.92
CA THR A 64 -1.87 8.52 -12.06
C THR A 64 -1.65 9.97 -11.62
N GLU A 65 -2.60 10.52 -10.87
CA GLU A 65 -2.52 11.91 -10.40
C GLU A 65 -1.36 12.09 -9.43
N SER A 66 -1.21 11.17 -8.48
CA SER A 66 -0.12 11.23 -7.52
C SER A 66 1.26 11.14 -8.18
N MET A 67 1.40 10.37 -9.26
CA MET A 67 2.66 10.21 -10.00
C MET A 67 3.10 11.47 -10.75
N LYS A 68 2.26 12.49 -10.85
CA LYS A 68 2.68 13.81 -11.35
C LYS A 68 3.63 14.52 -10.39
N ASP A 69 3.57 14.19 -9.11
CA ASP A 69 4.56 14.64 -8.14
C ASP A 69 5.78 13.71 -8.17
N PRO A 70 6.97 14.23 -8.55
CA PRO A 70 8.18 13.41 -8.63
C PRO A 70 8.64 12.83 -7.29
N ARG A 71 8.09 13.31 -6.18
CA ARG A 71 8.34 12.77 -4.84
C ARG A 71 7.58 11.47 -4.59
N THR A 72 6.52 11.20 -5.35
CA THR A 72 5.69 9.98 -5.18
C THR A 72 6.48 8.71 -5.47
N ILE A 73 6.42 7.74 -4.56
CA ILE A 73 6.79 6.36 -4.85
C ILE A 73 5.55 5.66 -5.41
N ALA A 74 5.70 5.06 -6.57
CA ALA A 74 4.72 4.14 -7.16
C ALA A 74 5.53 3.06 -7.87
N ASP A 75 5.89 2.01 -7.14
CA ASP A 75 6.88 1.03 -7.59
C ASP A 75 6.36 -0.41 -7.44
N ILE A 76 6.58 -1.22 -8.48
CA ILE A 76 6.55 -2.67 -8.39
C ILE A 76 7.90 -3.14 -7.84
N LEU A 77 7.87 -4.02 -6.84
CA LEU A 77 9.05 -4.67 -6.31
C LEU A 77 9.29 -5.99 -7.03
N LYS A 78 10.49 -6.18 -7.57
CA LYS A 78 10.91 -7.41 -8.24
C LYS A 78 12.10 -8.04 -7.55
N ASP A 79 12.18 -9.37 -7.61
CA ASP A 79 13.34 -10.12 -7.16
C ASP A 79 14.44 -10.19 -8.24
N GLU A 80 15.52 -10.92 -7.95
CA GLU A 80 16.67 -11.10 -8.85
C GLU A 80 16.35 -11.85 -10.15
N LEU A 81 15.22 -12.57 -10.18
CA LEU A 81 14.73 -13.28 -11.36
C LEU A 81 13.76 -12.42 -12.18
N GLY A 82 13.44 -11.21 -11.71
CA GLY A 82 12.49 -10.31 -12.34
C GLY A 82 11.02 -10.62 -11.99
N GLU A 83 10.78 -11.56 -11.06
CA GLU A 83 9.43 -11.87 -10.61
C GLU A 83 8.86 -10.76 -9.74
N THR A 84 7.59 -10.44 -9.91
CA THR A 84 6.89 -9.46 -9.09
C THR A 84 6.62 -10.05 -7.70
N ILE A 85 7.16 -9.43 -6.68
CA ILE A 85 7.07 -9.90 -5.29
C ILE A 85 6.30 -8.94 -4.37
N GLY A 86 5.89 -7.80 -4.88
CA GLY A 86 5.10 -6.83 -4.16
C GLY A 86 5.01 -5.49 -4.86
N TYR A 87 4.38 -4.52 -4.22
CA TYR A 87 4.39 -3.13 -4.66
C TYR A 87 4.25 -2.16 -3.50
N LEU A 88 4.57 -0.90 -3.78
CA LEU A 88 4.53 0.20 -2.83
C LEU A 88 3.99 1.45 -3.52
N TRP A 89 2.99 2.11 -2.90
CA TRP A 89 2.48 3.39 -3.32
C TRP A 89 2.47 4.39 -2.16
N VAL A 90 3.24 5.48 -2.32
CA VAL A 90 3.44 6.51 -1.31
C VAL A 90 3.33 7.90 -1.96
N PRO A 91 2.13 8.47 -2.07
CA PRO A 91 1.95 9.84 -2.49
C PRO A 91 2.47 10.84 -1.44
N PHE A 92 2.79 12.02 -1.91
CA PHE A 92 3.13 13.18 -1.10
C PHE A 92 1.99 14.19 -1.08
N HIS A 93 1.92 14.97 -0.01
CA HIS A 93 0.90 15.98 0.22
C HIS A 93 1.53 17.25 0.79
N GLY A 94 0.96 18.40 0.40
CA GLY A 94 1.41 19.71 0.83
C GLY A 94 2.56 20.27 -0.01
N ASP A 95 2.44 21.55 -0.33
CA ASP A 95 3.43 22.30 -1.10
C ASP A 95 4.28 23.22 -0.19
N ASP A 96 3.74 23.57 0.99
CA ASP A 96 4.47 24.33 1.99
C ASP A 96 5.49 23.41 2.68
N PRO A 97 6.80 23.78 2.68
CA PRO A 97 7.87 22.97 3.25
C PRO A 97 7.65 22.58 4.73
N ASP A 98 6.88 23.36 5.49
CA ASP A 98 6.58 23.08 6.89
C ASP A 98 5.43 22.09 7.07
N PHE A 99 4.64 21.85 6.02
CA PHE A 99 3.44 21.00 6.04
C PHE A 99 3.48 19.83 5.07
N VAL A 100 4.64 19.46 4.54
CA VAL A 100 4.79 18.29 3.68
C VAL A 100 4.71 17.00 4.49
N TRP A 101 3.86 16.07 4.06
CA TRP A 101 3.86 14.71 4.58
C TRP A 101 3.76 13.67 3.45
N ALA A 102 4.18 12.45 3.73
CA ALA A 102 4.00 11.31 2.84
C ALA A 102 2.98 10.33 3.45
N ASP A 103 2.29 9.58 2.61
CA ASP A 103 1.29 8.61 3.05
C ASP A 103 1.54 7.25 2.39
N VAL A 104 1.84 6.22 3.18
CA VAL A 104 1.92 4.85 2.68
C VAL A 104 0.48 4.38 2.42
N GLN A 105 -0.03 4.72 1.23
CA GLN A 105 -1.37 4.37 0.80
C GLN A 105 -1.51 2.86 0.61
N GLU A 106 -0.53 2.24 -0.04
CA GLU A 106 -0.54 0.81 -0.19
C GLU A 106 0.86 0.22 -0.12
N ILE A 107 0.94 -0.89 0.58
CA ILE A 107 2.10 -1.77 0.66
C ILE A 107 1.60 -3.21 0.57
N TYR A 108 2.10 -3.95 -0.40
CA TYR A 108 1.77 -5.35 -0.57
C TYR A 108 3.02 -6.19 -0.78
N VAL A 109 3.04 -7.36 -0.15
CA VAL A 109 4.07 -8.39 -0.36
C VAL A 109 3.36 -9.70 -0.69
N GLU A 110 3.77 -10.33 -1.79
CA GLU A 110 3.24 -11.61 -2.22
C GLU A 110 3.40 -12.66 -1.13
N GLU A 111 2.40 -13.54 -1.01
CA GLU A 111 2.29 -14.49 0.10
C GLU A 111 3.54 -15.37 0.24
N ALA A 112 4.07 -15.86 -0.87
CA ALA A 112 5.28 -16.68 -0.90
C ALA A 112 6.53 -15.98 -0.35
N TYR A 113 6.52 -14.65 -0.28
CA TYR A 113 7.65 -13.83 0.18
C TYR A 113 7.43 -13.20 1.55
N ARG A 114 6.30 -13.49 2.19
CA ARG A 114 5.99 -12.99 3.55
C ARG A 114 6.91 -13.64 4.59
N GLY A 115 7.08 -12.96 5.71
CA GLY A 115 7.98 -13.42 6.79
C GLY A 115 9.46 -13.22 6.52
N MET A 116 9.86 -12.77 5.32
CA MET A 116 11.25 -12.54 4.92
C MET A 116 11.75 -11.10 5.21
N GLY A 117 10.93 -10.28 5.85
CA GLY A 117 11.29 -8.90 6.20
C GLY A 117 11.04 -7.85 5.10
N LEU A 118 10.44 -8.24 3.95
CA LEU A 118 10.21 -7.34 2.83
C LEU A 118 9.30 -6.16 3.16
N ALA A 119 8.25 -6.37 3.95
CA ALA A 119 7.39 -5.27 4.37
C ALA A 119 8.15 -4.24 5.24
N SER A 120 9.02 -4.70 6.14
CA SER A 120 9.90 -3.79 6.91
C SER A 120 10.90 -3.06 6.02
N TYR A 121 11.41 -3.73 5.00
CA TYR A 121 12.27 -3.11 3.99
C TYR A 121 11.55 -2.00 3.22
N LEU A 122 10.35 -2.28 2.70
CA LEU A 122 9.55 -1.32 1.95
C LEU A 122 9.14 -0.11 2.81
N MET A 123 8.75 -0.33 4.06
CA MET A 123 8.48 0.77 5.00
C MET A 123 9.71 1.62 5.25
N GLY A 124 10.86 1.00 5.52
CA GLY A 124 12.12 1.74 5.70
C GLY A 124 12.54 2.50 4.46
N TYR A 125 12.34 1.93 3.27
CA TYR A 125 12.58 2.62 2.01
C TYR A 125 11.68 3.85 1.85
N ALA A 126 10.38 3.72 2.16
CA ALA A 126 9.43 4.83 2.13
C ALA A 126 9.81 5.94 3.12
N GLU A 127 10.23 5.59 4.35
CA GLU A 127 10.66 6.53 5.38
C GLU A 127 11.90 7.34 4.95
N GLU A 128 12.92 6.67 4.45
CA GLU A 128 14.15 7.33 3.98
C GLU A 128 13.87 8.22 2.77
N TRP A 129 13.03 7.75 1.85
CA TRP A 129 12.59 8.55 0.71
C TRP A 129 11.81 9.79 1.13
N ALA A 130 10.82 9.63 2.01
CA ALA A 130 10.00 10.71 2.53
C ALA A 130 10.86 11.78 3.22
N LYS A 131 11.77 11.36 4.08
CA LYS A 131 12.72 12.22 4.76
C LYS A 131 13.63 12.98 3.78
N LYS A 132 14.19 12.30 2.79
CA LYS A 132 15.03 12.89 1.75
C LYS A 132 14.29 13.97 0.96
N HIS A 133 12.97 13.82 0.77
CA HIS A 133 12.14 14.76 0.01
C HIS A 133 11.37 15.75 0.90
N GLY A 134 11.80 15.93 2.14
CA GLY A 134 11.36 17.02 3.02
C GLY A 134 10.06 16.74 3.78
N ALA A 135 9.51 15.53 3.73
CA ALA A 135 8.33 15.21 4.54
C ALA A 135 8.65 15.28 6.03
N LYS A 136 7.80 15.97 6.78
CA LYS A 136 7.89 16.10 8.25
C LYS A 136 7.28 14.91 8.97
N VAL A 137 6.32 14.26 8.29
CA VAL A 137 5.58 13.11 8.82
C VAL A 137 5.38 12.10 7.68
N ILE A 138 5.50 10.84 8.00
CA ILE A 138 4.99 9.75 7.18
C ILE A 138 3.81 9.09 7.90
N ARG A 139 2.72 8.88 7.18
CA ARG A 139 1.50 8.23 7.68
C ARG A 139 1.32 6.88 7.03
N SER A 140 0.59 6.03 7.69
CA SER A 140 0.13 4.75 7.14
C SER A 140 -1.11 4.31 7.90
N GLY A 141 -2.02 3.63 7.21
CA GLY A 141 -3.24 3.09 7.79
C GLY A 141 -3.28 1.56 7.73
N THR A 142 -4.05 0.95 8.63
CA THR A 142 -4.36 -0.47 8.56
C THR A 142 -5.63 -0.78 9.32
N GLY A 143 -6.37 -1.81 8.88
CA GLY A 143 -7.57 -2.27 9.58
C GLY A 143 -7.27 -2.84 10.97
N CYS A 144 -8.23 -2.67 11.88
CA CYS A 144 -8.11 -3.09 13.29
C CYS A 144 -7.90 -4.60 13.48
N GLU A 145 -8.22 -5.42 12.48
CA GLU A 145 -8.02 -6.87 12.53
C GLU A 145 -6.77 -7.34 11.79
N ASN A 146 -6.05 -6.44 11.11
CA ASN A 146 -4.79 -6.76 10.45
C ASN A 146 -3.63 -6.72 11.44
N ILE A 147 -3.58 -7.73 12.32
CA ILE A 147 -2.59 -7.82 13.41
C ILE A 147 -1.15 -7.84 12.87
N SER A 148 -0.93 -8.41 11.71
CA SER A 148 0.41 -8.46 11.09
C SER A 148 0.91 -7.05 10.74
N SER A 149 0.05 -6.25 10.13
CA SER A 149 0.37 -4.86 9.78
C SER A 149 0.54 -3.99 11.03
N GLN A 150 -0.33 -4.14 12.05
CA GLN A 150 -0.18 -3.43 13.32
C GLN A 150 1.17 -3.71 13.99
N LYS A 151 1.59 -4.99 14.03
CA LYS A 151 2.91 -5.37 14.56
C LYS A 151 4.05 -4.77 13.76
N LEU A 152 3.90 -4.68 12.42
CA LEU A 152 4.87 -4.01 11.56
C LEU A 152 5.00 -2.53 11.92
N HIS A 153 3.88 -1.81 12.00
CA HIS A 153 3.86 -0.39 12.37
C HIS A 153 4.51 -0.15 13.73
N GLN A 154 4.15 -0.93 14.75
CA GLN A 154 4.75 -0.84 16.07
C GLN A 154 6.26 -1.08 16.04
N LYS A 155 6.71 -2.12 15.33
CA LYS A 155 8.14 -2.44 15.16
C LYS A 155 8.91 -1.30 14.47
N MET A 156 8.28 -0.62 13.52
CA MET A 156 8.87 0.51 12.79
C MET A 156 8.77 1.85 13.55
N GLY A 157 8.19 1.86 14.74
CA GLY A 157 8.09 3.06 15.59
C GLY A 157 6.90 3.97 15.27
N TYR A 158 5.94 3.51 14.49
CA TYR A 158 4.71 4.27 14.24
C TYR A 158 3.86 4.33 15.50
N CYS A 159 3.30 5.49 15.78
CA CYS A 159 2.30 5.67 16.83
C CYS A 159 0.91 5.87 16.24
N GLN A 160 -0.10 5.39 16.96
CA GLN A 160 -1.48 5.59 16.58
C GLN A 160 -1.88 7.05 16.79
N TYR A 161 -2.42 7.69 15.73
CA TYR A 161 -2.76 9.11 15.76
C TYR A 161 -4.23 9.41 15.44
N ARG A 162 -4.96 8.42 14.89
CA ARG A 162 -6.37 8.54 14.50
C ARG A 162 -7.14 7.28 14.86
N PHE A 163 -8.42 7.45 15.20
CA PHE A 163 -9.37 6.37 15.38
C PHE A 163 -10.53 6.52 14.42
N GLU A 164 -10.98 5.42 13.84
CA GLU A 164 -12.18 5.33 13.01
C GLU A 164 -13.12 4.29 13.61
N TYR A 165 -14.41 4.58 13.55
CA TYR A 165 -15.46 3.72 14.11
C TYR A 165 -16.49 3.39 13.05
N GLU A 166 -16.93 2.14 13.00
CA GLU A 166 -18.05 1.72 12.16
C GLU A 166 -19.15 1.07 13.00
N LYS A 167 -20.38 1.14 12.49
CA LYS A 167 -21.54 0.46 13.07
C LYS A 167 -22.30 -0.24 11.97
N VAL A 168 -22.39 -1.56 12.04
CA VAL A 168 -23.24 -2.34 11.15
C VAL A 168 -24.71 -2.05 11.48
N LEU A 169 -25.45 -1.53 10.49
CA LEU A 169 -26.88 -1.28 10.64
C LEU A 169 -27.65 -2.59 10.39
N LYS A 170 -28.66 -2.83 11.24
CA LYS A 170 -29.57 -3.99 11.11
C LYS A 170 -30.75 -3.61 10.24
#